data_9bb4ce50fd4a83b3a7323265676486a4
#
_entry.id   9bb4ce50fd4a83b3a7323265676486a4
#
_cell.length_a   1.000
_cell.length_b   1.000
_cell.length_c   1.000
_cell.angle_alpha   90.00
_cell.angle_beta   90.00
_cell.angle_gamma   90.00
#
_symmetry.space_group_name_H-M   'P 1'
#
loop_
_entity.id
_entity.type
_entity.pdbx_description
1 polymer ?
#
loop_
_entity_poly.entity_id
_entity_poly.type
_entity_poly.pdbx_seq_one_letter_code
_entity_poly.pdbx_strand_id
1 'polypeptide(L)'
;MTVPLTNRQQEIEEQLDELDRRVLAGFVLFSLLGAALGYWMAERIADPVNRLTRATRRIARGDLDARIAATSSDELRRLVEDFNQMAADLKRQRTELERTQRLEAWADMARQVAHDIKNPLTPIQLSAEHAQRVNIDRGRPLSPVLDECVAAILSQVGLLRQISAEFSSFASSPTPRPEPTPVAALIEDVVAPYRTGLAHRIAIDVRADEPLPAVMIDRTLFARALTNVIENALHAMPGTGRLTITSRVDAAIPHAVIVEITDTGAGMDQEALNRIFEPYFSTKATGTGLGLTIAKRNVELNGGTIDVRSERGVGTTVTLILPVAGQTTNALSTTT
;
A
#
# COMPACT_ATOMS: atom_id res chain seq x y z
N MET A 1 104.37 7.31 -33.89
CA MET A 1 103.07 7.89 -33.60
C MET A 1 102.36 7.10 -32.58
N THR A 2 102.50 7.39 -31.29
CA THR A 2 101.91 6.76 -30.18
C THR A 2 100.78 7.70 -29.71
N VAL A 3 99.52 7.32 -30.03
CA VAL A 3 98.37 8.01 -29.46
C VAL A 3 98.38 7.73 -27.98
N PRO A 4 98.34 8.70 -27.08
CA PRO A 4 98.40 8.46 -25.64
C PRO A 4 97.22 7.72 -25.16
N LEU A 5 97.50 6.56 -24.46
CA LEU A 5 96.51 5.68 -23.82
C LEU A 5 95.56 6.47 -22.88
N THR A 6 95.96 7.57 -22.36
CA THR A 6 95.20 8.51 -21.51
C THR A 6 93.95 9.08 -22.15
N ASN A 7 94.03 9.41 -23.47
CA ASN A 7 92.82 9.93 -24.13
C ASN A 7 91.70 8.91 -24.34
N ARG A 8 92.09 7.62 -24.54
CA ARG A 8 91.08 6.56 -24.66
C ARG A 8 90.38 6.23 -23.32
N GLN A 9 91.16 6.30 -22.24
CA GLN A 9 90.55 6.11 -20.90
C GLN A 9 89.57 7.23 -20.56
N GLN A 10 89.86 8.47 -20.85
CA GLN A 10 88.95 9.56 -20.64
C GLN A 10 87.68 9.50 -21.50
N GLU A 11 87.77 9.11 -22.78
CA GLU A 11 86.59 8.87 -23.62
C GLU A 11 85.70 7.74 -23.12
N ILE A 12 86.28 6.65 -22.55
CA ILE A 12 85.55 5.55 -21.97
C ILE A 12 84.83 5.98 -20.67
N GLU A 13 85.50 6.74 -19.80
CA GLU A 13 84.93 7.28 -18.58
C GLU A 13 83.76 8.24 -18.87
N GLU A 14 83.92 9.14 -19.84
CA GLU A 14 82.81 10.03 -20.28
C GLU A 14 81.62 9.26 -20.87
N GLN A 15 81.87 8.17 -21.63
CA GLN A 15 80.82 7.31 -22.15
C GLN A 15 80.11 6.52 -21.06
N LEU A 16 80.82 6.05 -20.04
CA LEU A 16 80.27 5.38 -18.88
C LEU A 16 79.39 6.31 -18.03
N ASP A 17 79.89 7.54 -17.79
CA ASP A 17 79.11 8.55 -17.05
C ASP A 17 77.81 8.99 -17.79
N GLU A 18 77.90 9.06 -19.13
CA GLU A 18 76.69 9.36 -19.93
C GLU A 18 75.72 8.18 -19.93
N LEU A 19 76.21 6.95 -19.96
CA LEU A 19 75.39 5.73 -19.87
C LEU A 19 74.73 5.61 -18.50
N ASP A 20 75.47 5.85 -17.41
CA ASP A 20 74.96 5.85 -16.05
C ASP A 20 73.87 6.92 -15.84
N ARG A 21 74.05 8.13 -16.37
CA ARG A 21 73.00 9.19 -16.35
C ARG A 21 71.77 8.78 -17.13
N ARG A 22 71.93 8.15 -18.31
CA ARG A 22 70.79 7.65 -19.10
C ARG A 22 70.04 6.51 -18.37
N VAL A 23 70.75 5.57 -17.75
CA VAL A 23 70.16 4.50 -16.95
C VAL A 23 69.46 5.05 -15.73
N LEU A 24 70.06 6.00 -15.00
CA LEU A 24 69.45 6.67 -13.87
C LEU A 24 68.18 7.46 -14.26
N ALA A 25 68.26 8.23 -15.35
CA ALA A 25 67.11 8.94 -15.89
C ALA A 25 65.99 8.01 -16.32
N GLY A 26 66.29 6.89 -16.95
CA GLY A 26 65.32 5.81 -17.29
C GLY A 26 64.68 5.17 -16.06
N PHE A 27 65.48 4.92 -15.04
CA PHE A 27 64.95 4.39 -13.78
C PHE A 27 64.01 5.33 -13.05
N VAL A 28 64.37 6.63 -12.98
CA VAL A 28 63.52 7.68 -12.38
C VAL A 28 62.24 7.84 -13.17
N LEU A 29 62.31 7.88 -14.51
CA LEU A 29 61.11 7.97 -15.37
C LEU A 29 60.19 6.77 -15.18
N PHE A 30 60.72 5.56 -15.15
CA PHE A 30 59.97 4.32 -14.93
C PHE A 30 59.31 4.31 -13.55
N SER A 31 60.01 4.78 -12.52
CA SER A 31 59.47 4.89 -11.14
C SER A 31 58.35 5.91 -11.05
N LEU A 32 58.49 7.05 -11.72
CA LEU A 32 57.43 8.09 -11.79
C LEU A 32 56.19 7.56 -12.53
N LEU A 33 56.38 6.89 -13.66
CA LEU A 33 55.32 6.27 -14.43
C LEU A 33 54.58 5.20 -13.61
N GLY A 34 55.31 4.35 -12.89
CA GLY A 34 54.76 3.34 -12.00
C GLY A 34 53.97 3.93 -10.85
N ALA A 35 54.48 5.01 -10.23
CA ALA A 35 53.76 5.75 -9.18
C ALA A 35 52.51 6.42 -9.70
N ALA A 36 52.57 7.05 -10.88
CA ALA A 36 51.41 7.70 -11.52
C ALA A 36 50.32 6.65 -11.88
N LEU A 37 50.72 5.52 -12.43
CA LEU A 37 49.79 4.44 -12.75
C LEU A 37 49.17 3.84 -11.49
N GLY A 38 49.95 3.61 -10.44
CA GLY A 38 49.49 3.11 -9.14
C GLY A 38 48.48 4.08 -8.49
N TYR A 39 48.77 5.38 -8.52
CA TYR A 39 47.83 6.40 -8.03
C TYR A 39 46.54 6.43 -8.84
N TRP A 40 46.63 6.39 -10.15
CA TRP A 40 45.47 6.37 -11.05
C TRP A 40 44.60 5.11 -10.83
N MET A 41 45.21 3.93 -10.67
CA MET A 41 44.48 2.70 -10.34
C MET A 41 43.83 2.76 -8.95
N ALA A 42 44.50 3.33 -7.97
CA ALA A 42 43.96 3.48 -6.61
C ALA A 42 42.71 4.39 -6.61
N GLU A 43 42.72 5.48 -7.33
CA GLU A 43 41.62 6.42 -7.40
C GLU A 43 40.44 5.88 -8.25
N ARG A 44 40.73 5.21 -9.37
CA ARG A 44 39.69 4.73 -10.29
C ARG A 44 39.09 3.38 -9.95
N ILE A 45 39.80 2.52 -9.26
CA ILE A 45 39.34 1.14 -9.00
C ILE A 45 39.27 0.83 -7.50
N ALA A 46 40.34 1.07 -6.75
CA ALA A 46 40.39 0.64 -5.36
C ALA A 46 39.43 1.43 -4.46
N ASP A 47 39.31 2.74 -4.64
CA ASP A 47 38.44 3.56 -3.79
C ASP A 47 36.94 3.28 -4.02
N PRO A 48 36.39 3.19 -5.25
CA PRO A 48 35.03 2.76 -5.49
C PRO A 48 34.70 1.37 -4.93
N VAL A 49 35.61 0.39 -5.08
CA VAL A 49 35.42 -0.96 -4.52
C VAL A 49 35.37 -0.93 -2.98
N ASN A 50 36.23 -0.12 -2.36
CA ASN A 50 36.21 0.05 -0.89
C ASN A 50 34.94 0.75 -0.40
N ARG A 51 34.39 1.70 -1.17
CA ARG A 51 33.10 2.34 -0.87
C ARG A 51 31.97 1.34 -0.99
N LEU A 52 31.95 0.50 -2.02
CA LEU A 52 30.95 -0.55 -2.22
C LEU A 52 30.99 -1.55 -1.04
N THR A 53 32.18 -2.01 -0.67
CA THR A 53 32.36 -2.92 0.47
C THR A 53 31.83 -2.33 1.78
N ARG A 54 32.12 -1.05 2.03
CA ARG A 54 31.61 -0.35 3.23
C ARG A 54 30.10 -0.20 3.20
N ALA A 55 29.50 0.14 2.07
CA ALA A 55 28.07 0.26 1.92
C ALA A 55 27.37 -1.09 2.08
N THR A 56 27.91 -2.16 1.50
CA THR A 56 27.38 -3.52 1.69
C THR A 56 27.37 -3.94 3.16
N ARG A 57 28.43 -3.62 3.91
CA ARG A 57 28.50 -3.88 5.36
C ARG A 57 27.47 -3.05 6.15
N ARG A 58 27.16 -1.82 5.72
CA ARG A 58 26.10 -1.01 6.33
C ARG A 58 24.74 -1.63 6.09
N ILE A 59 24.43 -2.05 4.86
CA ILE A 59 23.18 -2.77 4.55
C ILE A 59 23.05 -4.05 5.37
N ALA A 60 24.12 -4.86 5.48
CA ALA A 60 24.12 -6.08 6.28
C ALA A 60 23.85 -5.83 7.79
N ARG A 61 24.12 -4.62 8.28
CA ARG A 61 23.81 -4.18 9.65
C ARG A 61 22.41 -3.54 9.78
N GLY A 62 21.63 -3.53 8.70
CA GLY A 62 20.27 -2.98 8.69
C GLY A 62 20.13 -1.51 8.26
N ASP A 63 21.23 -0.83 7.91
CA ASP A 63 21.19 0.53 7.37
C ASP A 63 20.88 0.49 5.87
N LEU A 64 19.60 0.39 5.55
CA LEU A 64 19.09 0.31 4.18
C LEU A 64 19.05 1.68 3.46
N ASP A 65 19.41 2.76 4.15
CA ASP A 65 19.54 4.09 3.56
C ASP A 65 20.95 4.37 3.00
N ALA A 66 21.88 3.42 3.16
CA ALA A 66 23.19 3.53 2.57
C ALA A 66 23.11 3.67 1.04
N ARG A 67 23.65 4.74 0.50
CA ARG A 67 23.77 5.01 -0.95
C ARG A 67 25.19 5.32 -1.28
N ILE A 68 25.59 4.99 -2.50
CA ILE A 68 26.93 5.26 -3.04
C ILE A 68 26.76 6.28 -4.17
N ALA A 69 27.54 7.36 -4.13
CA ALA A 69 27.58 8.31 -5.23
C ALA A 69 28.33 7.67 -6.43
N ALA A 70 27.73 7.69 -7.60
CA ALA A 70 28.33 7.23 -8.85
C ALA A 70 29.36 8.26 -9.33
N THR A 71 30.62 8.08 -8.94
CA THR A 71 31.73 9.00 -9.30
C THR A 71 32.66 8.44 -10.37
N SER A 72 32.51 7.19 -10.79
CA SER A 72 33.35 6.56 -11.81
C SER A 72 32.62 6.34 -13.13
N SER A 73 33.35 6.22 -14.22
CA SER A 73 32.87 5.98 -15.57
C SER A 73 32.69 4.46 -15.84
N ASP A 74 31.69 4.14 -16.64
CA ASP A 74 31.39 2.86 -17.27
C ASP A 74 30.94 1.73 -16.33
N GLU A 75 31.61 0.59 -16.28
CA GLU A 75 31.14 -0.64 -15.63
C GLU A 75 30.97 -0.50 -14.10
N LEU A 76 31.85 0.25 -13.44
CA LEU A 76 31.76 0.54 -12.01
C LEU A 76 30.56 1.43 -11.67
N ARG A 77 30.21 2.34 -12.55
CA ARG A 77 29.01 3.18 -12.41
C ARG A 77 27.76 2.31 -12.44
N ARG A 78 27.67 1.39 -13.41
CA ARG A 78 26.55 0.46 -13.51
C ARG A 78 26.42 -0.42 -12.26
N LEU A 79 27.54 -0.94 -11.75
CA LEU A 79 27.56 -1.72 -10.52
C LEU A 79 27.06 -0.91 -9.30
N VAL A 80 27.39 0.37 -9.21
CA VAL A 80 26.93 1.27 -8.16
C VAL A 80 25.42 1.55 -8.31
N GLU A 81 24.93 1.75 -9.53
CA GLU A 81 23.51 1.94 -9.81
C GLU A 81 22.71 0.68 -9.44
N ASP A 82 23.15 -0.50 -9.86
CA ASP A 82 22.53 -1.78 -9.52
C ASP A 82 22.52 -2.03 -7.99
N PHE A 83 23.62 -1.69 -7.31
CA PHE A 83 23.69 -1.75 -5.84
C PHE A 83 22.67 -0.81 -5.17
N ASN A 84 22.58 0.44 -5.63
CA ASN A 84 21.63 1.42 -5.09
C ASN A 84 20.18 0.99 -5.34
N GLN A 85 19.90 0.39 -6.50
CA GLN A 85 18.60 -0.17 -6.82
C GLN A 85 18.25 -1.34 -5.90
N MET A 86 19.16 -2.30 -5.74
CA MET A 86 19.00 -3.42 -4.82
C MET A 86 18.74 -2.95 -3.38
N ALA A 87 19.46 -1.93 -2.90
CA ALA A 87 19.26 -1.35 -1.58
C ALA A 87 17.88 -0.69 -1.42
N ALA A 88 17.39 -0.04 -2.48
CA ALA A 88 16.05 0.55 -2.51
C ALA A 88 14.96 -0.52 -2.47
N ASP A 89 15.13 -1.59 -3.25
CA ASP A 89 14.18 -2.70 -3.30
C ASP A 89 14.11 -3.46 -1.97
N LEU A 90 15.27 -3.71 -1.36
CA LEU A 90 15.35 -4.34 -0.03
C LEU A 90 14.66 -3.49 1.05
N LYS A 91 14.83 -2.16 1.01
CA LYS A 91 14.13 -1.24 1.91
C LYS A 91 12.62 -1.33 1.71
N ARG A 92 12.16 -1.33 0.45
CA ARG A 92 10.74 -1.44 0.12
C ARG A 92 10.15 -2.75 0.63
N GLN A 93 10.81 -3.88 0.34
CA GLN A 93 10.38 -5.20 0.80
C GLN A 93 10.31 -5.30 2.32
N ARG A 94 11.31 -4.75 3.02
CA ARG A 94 11.31 -4.73 4.49
C ARG A 94 10.15 -3.92 5.06
N THR A 95 9.90 -2.72 4.51
CA THR A 95 8.78 -1.88 4.95
C THR A 95 7.43 -2.56 4.72
N GLU A 96 7.28 -3.23 3.57
CA GLU A 96 6.08 -4.01 3.25
C GLU A 96 5.90 -5.19 4.22
N LEU A 97 6.97 -5.93 4.50
CA LEU A 97 6.95 -7.04 5.46
C LEU A 97 6.57 -6.57 6.88
N GLU A 98 7.18 -5.47 7.36
CA GLU A 98 6.86 -4.89 8.66
C GLU A 98 5.40 -4.44 8.73
N ARG A 99 4.88 -3.87 7.63
CA ARG A 99 3.46 -3.50 7.52
C ARG A 99 2.56 -4.73 7.58
N THR A 100 2.88 -5.77 6.83
CA THR A 100 2.11 -7.03 6.81
C THR A 100 2.10 -7.69 8.17
N GLN A 101 3.26 -7.81 8.83
CA GLN A 101 3.37 -8.38 10.18
C GLN A 101 2.56 -7.58 11.22
N ARG A 102 2.56 -6.24 11.12
CA ARG A 102 1.68 -5.43 11.99
C ARG A 102 0.21 -5.73 11.74
N LEU A 103 -0.21 -5.80 10.47
CA LEU A 103 -1.60 -6.10 10.11
C LEU A 103 -2.02 -7.49 10.58
N GLU A 104 -1.15 -8.50 10.49
CA GLU A 104 -1.40 -9.85 10.99
C GLU A 104 -1.53 -9.89 12.51
N ALA A 105 -0.59 -9.28 13.25
CA ALA A 105 -0.67 -9.18 14.70
C ALA A 105 -1.93 -8.44 15.18
N TRP A 106 -2.32 -7.37 14.47
CA TRP A 106 -3.55 -6.64 14.73
C TRP A 106 -4.80 -7.45 14.41
N ALA A 107 -4.76 -8.25 13.33
CA ALA A 107 -5.87 -9.13 12.98
C ALA A 107 -6.13 -10.19 14.07
N ASP A 108 -5.08 -10.78 14.62
CA ASP A 108 -5.21 -11.75 15.71
C ASP A 108 -5.76 -11.11 16.99
N MET A 109 -5.26 -9.92 17.35
CA MET A 109 -5.78 -9.16 18.48
C MET A 109 -7.25 -8.75 18.26
N ALA A 110 -7.60 -8.31 17.05
CA ALA A 110 -8.96 -7.91 16.71
C ALA A 110 -9.95 -9.08 16.85
N ARG A 111 -9.55 -10.29 16.43
CA ARG A 111 -10.37 -11.49 16.59
C ARG A 111 -10.64 -11.80 18.07
N GLN A 112 -9.61 -11.71 18.91
CA GLN A 112 -9.74 -11.92 20.34
C GLN A 112 -10.67 -10.89 20.99
N VAL A 113 -10.44 -9.59 20.69
CA VAL A 113 -11.26 -8.48 21.20
C VAL A 113 -12.71 -8.61 20.75
N ALA A 114 -12.96 -8.96 19.49
CA ALA A 114 -14.33 -9.17 18.98
C ALA A 114 -15.06 -10.29 19.73
N HIS A 115 -14.37 -11.40 20.00
CA HIS A 115 -14.91 -12.51 20.79
C HIS A 115 -15.24 -12.07 22.23
N ASP A 116 -14.30 -11.37 22.88
CA ASP A 116 -14.42 -10.96 24.28
C ASP A 116 -15.46 -9.85 24.48
N ILE A 117 -15.71 -9.02 23.46
CA ILE A 117 -16.82 -8.04 23.44
C ILE A 117 -18.16 -8.75 23.21
N LYS A 118 -18.25 -9.70 22.29
CA LYS A 118 -19.50 -10.37 21.93
C LYS A 118 -20.10 -11.13 23.12
N ASN A 119 -19.26 -11.73 23.95
CA ASN A 119 -19.69 -12.59 25.07
C ASN A 119 -20.55 -11.84 26.10
N PRO A 120 -20.17 -10.67 26.64
CA PRO A 120 -20.99 -9.94 27.61
C PRO A 120 -22.20 -9.21 26.98
N LEU A 121 -22.13 -8.88 25.67
CA LEU A 121 -23.23 -8.16 25.02
C LEU A 121 -24.49 -9.00 24.86
N THR A 122 -24.37 -10.31 24.63
CA THR A 122 -25.52 -11.20 24.47
C THR A 122 -26.39 -11.27 25.75
N PRO A 123 -25.84 -11.47 26.95
CA PRO A 123 -26.66 -11.43 28.20
C PRO A 123 -27.27 -10.04 28.45
N ILE A 124 -26.53 -8.93 28.17
CA ILE A 124 -27.05 -7.56 28.35
C ILE A 124 -28.24 -7.33 27.44
N GLN A 125 -28.16 -7.70 26.16
CA GLN A 125 -29.24 -7.59 25.20
C GLN A 125 -30.48 -8.40 25.68
N LEU A 126 -30.29 -9.68 26.01
CA LEU A 126 -31.38 -10.56 26.47
C LEU A 126 -32.04 -10.02 27.73
N SER A 127 -31.27 -9.45 28.67
CA SER A 127 -31.84 -8.87 29.90
C SER A 127 -32.67 -7.62 29.62
N ALA A 128 -32.20 -6.73 28.69
CA ALA A 128 -32.95 -5.56 28.29
C ALA A 128 -34.24 -5.91 27.53
N GLU A 129 -34.18 -6.85 26.58
CA GLU A 129 -35.33 -7.35 25.83
C GLU A 129 -36.32 -8.04 26.77
N HIS A 130 -35.84 -8.82 27.75
CA HIS A 130 -36.67 -9.46 28.73
C HIS A 130 -37.40 -8.46 29.62
N ALA A 131 -36.72 -7.44 30.11
CA ALA A 131 -37.32 -6.35 30.89
C ALA A 131 -38.46 -5.66 30.11
N GLN A 132 -38.26 -5.38 28.83
CA GLN A 132 -39.27 -4.78 27.95
C GLN A 132 -40.46 -5.71 27.76
N ARG A 133 -40.24 -7.02 27.46
CA ARG A 133 -41.29 -8.03 27.24
C ARG A 133 -42.15 -8.26 28.45
N VAL A 134 -41.52 -8.46 29.63
CA VAL A 134 -42.23 -8.70 30.89
C VAL A 134 -43.18 -7.56 31.27
N ASN A 135 -42.77 -6.31 30.95
CA ASN A 135 -43.66 -5.16 31.21
C ASN A 135 -44.84 -5.08 30.22
N ILE A 136 -44.62 -5.41 28.96
CA ILE A 136 -45.73 -5.51 27.96
C ILE A 136 -46.70 -6.61 28.37
N ASP A 137 -46.24 -7.80 28.71
CA ASP A 137 -47.07 -8.96 29.06
C ASP A 137 -47.87 -8.75 30.36
N ARG A 138 -47.38 -7.95 31.31
CA ARG A 138 -48.05 -7.61 32.55
C ARG A 138 -49.04 -6.43 32.45
N GLY A 139 -49.17 -5.84 31.25
CA GLY A 139 -50.05 -4.68 31.04
C GLY A 139 -49.61 -3.43 31.80
N ARG A 140 -48.36 -3.38 32.24
CA ARG A 140 -47.75 -2.24 32.93
C ARG A 140 -46.68 -1.64 32.03
N PRO A 141 -46.96 -0.58 31.24
CA PRO A 141 -45.91 0.05 30.46
C PRO A 141 -44.79 0.53 31.41
N LEU A 142 -43.54 0.42 30.94
CA LEU A 142 -42.41 1.05 31.61
C LEU A 142 -42.68 2.55 31.73
N SER A 143 -42.19 3.20 32.80
CA SER A 143 -42.18 4.66 32.80
C SER A 143 -41.42 5.16 31.56
N PRO A 144 -41.81 6.29 30.95
CA PRO A 144 -41.12 6.83 29.74
C PRO A 144 -39.61 6.89 29.90
N VAL A 145 -39.13 7.22 31.09
CA VAL A 145 -37.68 7.25 31.39
C VAL A 145 -37.05 5.89 31.31
N LEU A 146 -37.74 4.82 31.77
CA LEU A 146 -37.23 3.46 31.74
C LEU A 146 -37.26 2.87 30.32
N ASP A 147 -38.28 3.22 29.51
CA ASP A 147 -38.31 2.87 28.08
C ASP A 147 -37.17 3.53 27.31
N GLU A 148 -36.90 4.81 27.56
CA GLU A 148 -35.73 5.50 26.99
C GLU A 148 -34.42 4.86 27.41
N CYS A 149 -34.26 4.48 28.67
CA CYS A 149 -33.05 3.79 29.17
C CYS A 149 -32.85 2.42 28.48
N VAL A 150 -33.90 1.61 28.37
CA VAL A 150 -33.83 0.31 27.69
C VAL A 150 -33.52 0.48 26.20
N ALA A 151 -34.18 1.43 25.54
CA ALA A 151 -33.90 1.75 24.13
C ALA A 151 -32.43 2.20 23.93
N ALA A 152 -31.93 3.04 24.83
CA ALA A 152 -30.53 3.46 24.78
C ALA A 152 -29.54 2.28 24.99
N ILE A 153 -29.83 1.38 25.94
CA ILE A 153 -29.00 0.17 26.15
C ILE A 153 -28.99 -0.71 24.90
N LEU A 154 -30.16 -0.99 24.32
CA LEU A 154 -30.29 -1.82 23.12
C LEU A 154 -29.54 -1.18 21.92
N SER A 155 -29.64 0.14 21.77
CA SER A 155 -28.90 0.89 20.75
C SER A 155 -27.39 0.75 20.93
N GLN A 156 -26.86 0.92 22.15
CA GLN A 156 -25.43 0.78 22.44
C GLN A 156 -24.96 -0.67 22.25
N VAL A 157 -25.74 -1.66 22.65
CA VAL A 157 -25.45 -3.07 22.40
C VAL A 157 -25.38 -3.35 20.90
N GLY A 158 -26.31 -2.81 20.13
CA GLY A 158 -26.32 -2.90 18.66
C GLY A 158 -25.04 -2.31 18.06
N LEU A 159 -24.62 -1.14 18.49
CA LEU A 159 -23.37 -0.49 18.04
C LEU A 159 -22.14 -1.33 18.37
N LEU A 160 -22.04 -1.84 19.60
CA LEU A 160 -20.91 -2.67 20.02
C LEU A 160 -20.84 -4.00 19.25
N ARG A 161 -22.00 -4.60 18.92
CA ARG A 161 -22.07 -5.80 18.08
C ARG A 161 -21.60 -5.51 16.65
N GLN A 162 -21.96 -4.36 16.09
CA GLN A 162 -21.50 -3.94 14.78
C GLN A 162 -19.97 -3.77 14.78
N ILE A 163 -19.43 -3.04 15.76
CA ILE A 163 -17.98 -2.85 15.93
C ILE A 163 -17.28 -4.22 16.04
N SER A 164 -17.79 -5.12 16.89
CA SER A 164 -17.26 -6.47 17.05
C SER A 164 -17.26 -7.27 15.73
N ALA A 165 -18.32 -7.15 14.93
CA ALA A 165 -18.41 -7.80 13.62
C ALA A 165 -17.42 -7.24 12.62
N GLU A 166 -17.19 -5.92 12.61
CA GLU A 166 -16.17 -5.27 11.78
C GLU A 166 -14.77 -5.71 12.17
N PHE A 167 -14.45 -5.78 13.47
CA PHE A 167 -13.18 -6.30 13.99
C PHE A 167 -12.96 -7.76 13.58
N SER A 168 -13.95 -8.63 13.80
CA SER A 168 -13.87 -10.03 13.41
C SER A 168 -13.66 -10.20 11.91
N SER A 169 -14.27 -9.33 11.11
CA SER A 169 -14.13 -9.30 9.67
C SER A 169 -12.75 -8.88 9.23
N PHE A 170 -12.20 -7.84 9.85
CA PHE A 170 -10.85 -7.39 9.59
C PHE A 170 -9.82 -8.46 9.93
N ALA A 171 -10.04 -9.16 11.05
CA ALA A 171 -9.19 -10.24 11.56
C ALA A 171 -9.27 -11.53 10.72
N SER A 172 -10.36 -11.75 9.98
CA SER A 172 -10.49 -12.93 9.15
C SER A 172 -9.61 -12.83 7.90
N SER A 173 -8.97 -13.95 7.53
CA SER A 173 -8.27 -14.09 6.25
C SER A 173 -9.04 -15.09 5.41
N PRO A 174 -10.15 -14.68 4.78
CA PRO A 174 -10.94 -15.61 3.97
C PRO A 174 -10.12 -16.05 2.75
N THR A 175 -10.18 -17.33 2.44
CA THR A 175 -9.74 -17.83 1.13
C THR A 175 -10.83 -17.47 0.12
N PRO A 176 -10.57 -16.60 -0.87
CA PRO A 176 -11.59 -16.22 -1.83
C PRO A 176 -12.04 -17.42 -2.67
N ARG A 177 -13.32 -17.45 -3.01
CA ARG A 177 -13.93 -18.44 -3.91
C ARG A 177 -14.47 -17.72 -5.14
N PRO A 178 -13.61 -17.41 -6.12
CA PRO A 178 -14.02 -16.64 -7.28
C PRO A 178 -14.98 -17.46 -8.16
N GLU A 179 -16.06 -16.82 -8.56
CA GLU A 179 -17.07 -17.35 -9.49
C GLU A 179 -17.42 -16.30 -10.56
N PRO A 180 -17.87 -16.72 -11.76
CA PRO A 180 -18.31 -15.77 -12.77
C PRO A 180 -19.50 -14.97 -12.26
N THR A 181 -19.32 -13.67 -12.03
CA THR A 181 -20.32 -12.81 -11.40
C THR A 181 -20.68 -11.64 -12.32
N PRO A 182 -21.97 -11.42 -12.63
CA PRO A 182 -22.44 -10.22 -13.29
C PRO A 182 -22.45 -9.05 -12.32
N VAL A 183 -21.47 -8.14 -12.48
CA VAL A 183 -21.24 -7.02 -11.53
C VAL A 183 -22.45 -6.10 -11.42
N ALA A 184 -23.12 -5.81 -12.53
CA ALA A 184 -24.30 -4.94 -12.53
C ALA A 184 -25.43 -5.48 -11.64
N ALA A 185 -25.72 -6.79 -11.73
CA ALA A 185 -26.72 -7.44 -10.88
C ALA A 185 -26.32 -7.42 -9.40
N LEU A 186 -25.05 -7.64 -9.08
CA LEU A 186 -24.55 -7.57 -7.72
C LEU A 186 -24.66 -6.16 -7.13
N ILE A 187 -24.37 -5.13 -7.91
CA ILE A 187 -24.53 -3.74 -7.49
C ILE A 187 -26.01 -3.44 -7.15
N GLU A 188 -26.92 -3.86 -8.01
CA GLU A 188 -28.36 -3.69 -7.75
C GLU A 188 -28.82 -4.40 -6.48
N ASP A 189 -28.39 -5.66 -6.24
CA ASP A 189 -28.70 -6.40 -5.02
C ASP A 189 -28.22 -5.68 -3.75
N VAL A 190 -27.01 -5.11 -3.80
CA VAL A 190 -26.42 -4.38 -2.65
C VAL A 190 -27.12 -3.04 -2.43
N VAL A 191 -27.55 -2.35 -3.49
CA VAL A 191 -28.16 -1.00 -3.42
C VAL A 191 -29.63 -1.05 -3.04
N ALA A 192 -30.34 -2.11 -3.38
CA ALA A 192 -31.81 -2.22 -3.20
C ALA A 192 -32.32 -1.86 -1.78
N PRO A 193 -31.71 -2.29 -0.68
CA PRO A 193 -32.14 -1.92 0.66
C PRO A 193 -32.05 -0.41 0.93
N TYR A 194 -31.02 0.25 0.43
CA TYR A 194 -30.77 1.66 0.64
C TYR A 194 -31.73 2.54 -0.16
N ARG A 195 -32.09 2.11 -1.40
CA ARG A 195 -33.12 2.84 -2.21
C ARG A 195 -34.43 2.96 -1.47
N THR A 196 -34.90 1.88 -0.86
CA THR A 196 -36.19 1.90 -0.14
C THR A 196 -36.14 2.76 1.12
N GLY A 197 -35.03 2.66 1.88
CA GLY A 197 -34.89 3.36 3.17
C GLY A 197 -34.57 4.87 3.06
N LEU A 198 -33.96 5.31 1.97
CA LEU A 198 -33.38 6.66 1.83
C LEU A 198 -34.00 7.48 0.69
N ALA A 199 -35.03 6.98 0.02
CA ALA A 199 -35.63 7.60 -1.18
C ALA A 199 -36.03 9.08 -1.03
N HIS A 200 -36.37 9.51 0.19
CA HIS A 200 -36.76 10.90 0.49
C HIS A 200 -35.59 11.85 0.77
N ARG A 201 -34.36 11.31 0.90
CA ARG A 201 -33.18 12.05 1.37
C ARG A 201 -32.02 12.00 0.39
N ILE A 202 -31.72 10.82 -0.16
CA ILE A 202 -30.59 10.60 -1.03
C ILE A 202 -31.07 10.00 -2.34
N ALA A 203 -30.76 10.67 -3.46
CA ALA A 203 -31.00 10.14 -4.79
C ALA A 203 -29.91 9.11 -5.14
N ILE A 204 -30.29 7.85 -5.35
CA ILE A 204 -29.37 6.78 -5.72
C ILE A 204 -29.59 6.45 -7.21
N ASP A 205 -28.58 6.69 -8.01
CA ASP A 205 -28.56 6.48 -9.46
C ASP A 205 -27.52 5.40 -9.82
N VAL A 206 -27.97 4.29 -10.41
CA VAL A 206 -27.10 3.19 -10.85
C VAL A 206 -27.18 3.11 -12.37
N ARG A 207 -26.03 3.12 -13.03
CA ARG A 207 -25.87 3.04 -14.48
C ARG A 207 -24.84 1.98 -14.83
N ALA A 208 -25.17 1.13 -15.75
CA ALA A 208 -24.25 0.14 -16.31
C ALA A 208 -24.16 0.30 -17.81
N ASP A 209 -22.98 0.35 -18.37
CA ASP A 209 -22.76 0.22 -19.80
C ASP A 209 -22.99 -1.25 -20.20
N GLU A 210 -23.96 -1.52 -21.05
CA GLU A 210 -24.25 -2.88 -21.51
C GLU A 210 -23.69 -3.12 -22.92
N PRO A 211 -23.14 -4.33 -23.17
CA PRO A 211 -23.00 -5.49 -22.27
C PRO A 211 -21.72 -5.46 -21.42
N LEU A 212 -21.84 -5.67 -20.09
CA LEU A 212 -20.69 -5.87 -19.20
C LEU A 212 -20.29 -7.35 -19.17
N PRO A 213 -19.00 -7.70 -19.32
CA PRO A 213 -18.53 -9.06 -19.12
C PRO A 213 -18.65 -9.49 -17.67
N ALA A 214 -18.85 -10.78 -17.43
CA ALA A 214 -18.75 -11.34 -16.08
C ALA A 214 -17.29 -11.27 -15.57
N VAL A 215 -17.12 -10.99 -14.30
CA VAL A 215 -15.80 -10.98 -13.63
C VAL A 215 -15.67 -12.19 -12.71
N MET A 216 -14.44 -12.69 -12.54
CA MET A 216 -14.13 -13.79 -11.61
C MET A 216 -13.87 -13.24 -10.23
N ILE A 217 -14.89 -13.21 -9.39
CA ILE A 217 -14.81 -12.66 -8.02
C ILE A 217 -15.57 -13.53 -7.02
N ASP A 218 -15.14 -13.47 -5.76
CA ASP A 218 -15.94 -13.94 -4.65
C ASP A 218 -17.07 -12.93 -4.39
N ARG A 219 -18.30 -13.33 -4.72
CA ARG A 219 -19.50 -12.51 -4.62
C ARG A 219 -19.68 -11.92 -3.21
N THR A 220 -19.43 -12.70 -2.17
CA THR A 220 -19.61 -12.28 -0.78
C THR A 220 -18.60 -11.21 -0.37
N LEU A 221 -17.32 -11.43 -0.70
CA LEU A 221 -16.26 -10.47 -0.37
C LEU A 221 -16.44 -9.16 -1.13
N PHE A 222 -16.80 -9.24 -2.42
CA PHE A 222 -16.99 -8.05 -3.22
C PHE A 222 -18.26 -7.28 -2.84
N ALA A 223 -19.39 -7.98 -2.56
CA ALA A 223 -20.59 -7.34 -2.02
C ALA A 223 -20.29 -6.56 -0.73
N ARG A 224 -19.46 -7.12 0.14
CA ARG A 224 -19.02 -6.45 1.37
C ARG A 224 -18.15 -5.22 1.09
N ALA A 225 -17.26 -5.28 0.09
CA ALA A 225 -16.49 -4.11 -0.33
C ALA A 225 -17.42 -2.99 -0.82
N LEU A 226 -18.40 -3.31 -1.66
CA LEU A 226 -19.42 -2.36 -2.13
C LEU A 226 -20.21 -1.76 -0.97
N THR A 227 -20.69 -2.59 -0.04
CA THR A 227 -21.42 -2.11 1.16
C THR A 227 -20.60 -1.11 1.95
N ASN A 228 -19.34 -1.41 2.26
CA ASN A 228 -18.46 -0.51 3.01
C ASN A 228 -18.24 0.83 2.30
N VAL A 229 -18.10 0.84 0.97
CA VAL A 229 -17.94 2.08 0.20
C VAL A 229 -19.24 2.86 0.18
N ILE A 230 -20.38 2.20 -0.09
CA ILE A 230 -21.70 2.81 -0.12
C ILE A 230 -22.07 3.43 1.24
N GLU A 231 -21.88 2.70 2.34
CA GLU A 231 -22.14 3.21 3.68
C GLU A 231 -21.26 4.42 4.03
N ASN A 232 -20.00 4.42 3.60
CA ASN A 232 -19.13 5.57 3.78
C ASN A 232 -19.64 6.81 3.01
N ALA A 233 -20.09 6.62 1.78
CA ALA A 233 -20.70 7.67 0.97
C ALA A 233 -21.98 8.21 1.60
N LEU A 234 -22.89 7.33 2.05
CA LEU A 234 -24.12 7.70 2.73
C LEU A 234 -23.88 8.47 4.03
N HIS A 235 -22.89 8.05 4.82
CA HIS A 235 -22.49 8.77 6.03
C HIS A 235 -21.85 10.14 5.75
N ALA A 236 -21.22 10.33 4.58
CA ALA A 236 -20.68 11.63 4.18
C ALA A 236 -21.79 12.63 3.78
N MET A 237 -23.03 12.15 3.61
CA MET A 237 -24.21 12.92 3.24
C MET A 237 -25.28 12.89 4.35
N PRO A 238 -25.10 13.57 5.49
CA PRO A 238 -26.06 13.51 6.61
C PRO A 238 -27.43 14.15 6.28
N GLY A 239 -27.46 15.04 5.30
CA GLY A 239 -28.69 15.71 4.80
C GLY A 239 -29.20 15.07 3.51
N THR A 240 -29.47 15.90 2.51
CA THR A 240 -29.78 15.48 1.14
C THR A 240 -28.51 15.31 0.33
N GLY A 241 -28.53 14.40 -0.65
CA GLY A 241 -27.38 14.17 -1.51
C GLY A 241 -27.70 13.26 -2.70
N ARG A 242 -26.66 12.97 -3.46
CA ARG A 242 -26.73 12.05 -4.59
C ARG A 242 -25.60 11.04 -4.49
N LEU A 243 -25.94 9.76 -4.65
CA LEU A 243 -25.01 8.67 -4.83
C LEU A 243 -25.15 8.15 -6.25
N THR A 244 -24.08 8.24 -7.03
CA THR A 244 -24.05 7.74 -8.41
C THR A 244 -23.10 6.55 -8.48
N ILE A 245 -23.57 5.43 -9.01
CA ILE A 245 -22.77 4.21 -9.19
C ILE A 245 -22.77 3.91 -10.68
N THR A 246 -21.58 3.90 -11.28
CA THR A 246 -21.42 3.57 -12.70
C THR A 246 -20.54 2.35 -12.86
N SER A 247 -20.88 1.50 -13.82
CA SER A 247 -20.04 0.36 -14.19
C SER A 247 -19.82 0.31 -15.69
N ARG A 248 -18.58 0.18 -16.11
CA ARG A 248 -18.16 0.20 -17.51
C ARG A 248 -16.94 -0.67 -17.76
N VAL A 249 -16.73 -1.03 -19.03
CA VAL A 249 -15.46 -1.62 -19.48
C VAL A 249 -14.47 -0.49 -19.78
N ASP A 250 -13.24 -0.62 -19.36
CA ASP A 250 -12.21 0.37 -19.67
C ASP A 250 -11.68 0.15 -21.11
N ALA A 251 -11.66 1.23 -21.88
CA ALA A 251 -11.05 1.22 -23.22
C ALA A 251 -9.50 1.26 -23.15
N ALA A 252 -8.94 1.80 -22.08
CA ALA A 252 -7.48 1.95 -21.87
C ALA A 252 -6.85 0.74 -21.16
N ILE A 253 -7.64 0.02 -20.35
CA ILE A 253 -7.22 -1.24 -19.69
C ILE A 253 -8.06 -2.37 -20.28
N PRO A 254 -7.62 -2.97 -21.40
CA PRO A 254 -8.36 -4.07 -22.02
C PRO A 254 -8.56 -5.18 -20.99
N HIS A 255 -9.82 -5.66 -20.88
CA HIS A 255 -10.21 -6.72 -19.95
C HIS A 255 -10.36 -6.31 -18.47
N ALA A 256 -10.71 -5.07 -18.17
CA ALA A 256 -11.10 -4.66 -16.83
C ALA A 256 -12.53 -4.09 -16.82
N VAL A 257 -13.28 -4.40 -15.76
CA VAL A 257 -14.53 -3.72 -15.41
C VAL A 257 -14.23 -2.69 -14.34
N ILE A 258 -14.61 -1.45 -14.59
CA ILE A 258 -14.50 -0.34 -13.64
C ILE A 258 -15.87 -0.10 -13.02
N VAL A 259 -15.89 -0.04 -11.68
CA VAL A 259 -17.05 0.42 -10.91
C VAL A 259 -16.65 1.71 -10.21
N GLU A 260 -17.35 2.81 -10.52
CA GLU A 260 -17.15 4.12 -9.88
C GLU A 260 -18.35 4.43 -8.99
N ILE A 261 -18.08 4.78 -7.73
CA ILE A 261 -19.06 5.15 -6.73
C ILE A 261 -18.77 6.59 -6.32
N THR A 262 -19.64 7.51 -6.70
CA THR A 262 -19.49 8.95 -6.48
C THR A 262 -20.58 9.47 -5.56
N ASP A 263 -20.22 10.16 -4.50
CA ASP A 263 -21.10 10.87 -3.59
C ASP A 263 -20.91 12.40 -3.70
N THR A 264 -21.94 13.14 -3.32
CA THR A 264 -21.90 14.61 -3.19
C THR A 264 -21.81 15.03 -1.72
N GLY A 265 -21.06 14.28 -0.94
CA GLY A 265 -20.91 14.49 0.50
C GLY A 265 -19.86 15.54 0.86
N ALA A 266 -19.45 15.54 2.12
CA ALA A 266 -18.50 16.52 2.66
C ALA A 266 -17.11 16.47 2.03
N GLY A 267 -16.74 15.36 1.36
CA GLY A 267 -15.41 15.15 0.82
C GLY A 267 -14.31 15.12 1.87
N MET A 268 -13.07 15.03 1.42
CA MET A 268 -11.88 14.93 2.27
C MET A 268 -10.80 15.90 1.80
N ASP A 269 -9.94 16.34 2.72
CA ASP A 269 -8.70 17.03 2.39
C ASP A 269 -7.57 16.06 2.06
N GLN A 270 -6.44 16.58 1.58
CA GLN A 270 -5.32 15.76 1.13
C GLN A 270 -4.67 14.95 2.26
N GLU A 271 -4.68 15.46 3.48
CA GLU A 271 -4.13 14.75 4.64
C GLU A 271 -4.98 13.52 4.97
N ALA A 272 -6.29 13.67 5.02
CA ALA A 272 -7.22 12.56 5.21
C ALA A 272 -7.15 11.55 4.05
N LEU A 273 -7.10 12.04 2.80
CA LEU A 273 -7.01 11.21 1.61
C LEU A 273 -5.78 10.28 1.62
N ASN A 274 -4.65 10.77 2.09
CA ASN A 274 -3.42 9.96 2.18
C ASN A 274 -3.52 8.83 3.22
N ARG A 275 -4.44 8.94 4.17
CA ARG A 275 -4.57 8.04 5.33
C ARG A 275 -5.83 7.19 5.34
N ILE A 276 -6.74 7.37 4.38
CA ILE A 276 -8.07 6.70 4.38
C ILE A 276 -8.02 5.17 4.43
N PHE A 277 -6.93 4.57 3.98
CA PHE A 277 -6.73 3.13 4.01
C PHE A 277 -5.93 2.65 5.23
N GLU A 278 -5.51 3.57 6.11
CA GLU A 278 -4.88 3.19 7.38
C GLU A 278 -5.96 2.64 8.32
N PRO A 279 -5.72 1.47 8.95
CA PRO A 279 -6.65 0.93 9.94
C PRO A 279 -6.89 1.94 11.08
N TYR A 280 -8.14 2.04 11.54
CA TYR A 280 -8.57 2.96 12.62
C TYR A 280 -8.47 4.45 12.31
N PHE A 281 -8.08 4.83 11.12
CA PHE A 281 -8.16 6.21 10.71
C PHE A 281 -9.62 6.56 10.38
N SER A 282 -10.19 7.50 11.11
CA SER A 282 -11.55 8.02 10.88
C SER A 282 -11.60 9.50 11.21
N THR A 283 -12.22 10.27 10.35
CA THR A 283 -12.58 11.67 10.60
C THR A 283 -13.94 11.80 11.29
N LYS A 284 -14.65 10.69 11.51
CA LYS A 284 -16.00 10.62 12.08
C LYS A 284 -15.92 10.22 13.56
N ALA A 285 -16.71 10.87 14.42
CA ALA A 285 -16.71 10.60 15.86
C ALA A 285 -17.16 9.16 16.22
N THR A 286 -17.98 8.52 15.40
CA THR A 286 -18.53 7.17 15.63
C THR A 286 -17.98 6.13 14.66
N GLY A 287 -17.05 6.48 13.77
CA GLY A 287 -16.50 5.56 12.76
C GLY A 287 -15.37 4.71 13.34
N THR A 288 -15.38 3.42 13.06
CA THR A 288 -14.32 2.47 13.46
C THR A 288 -13.01 2.67 12.70
N GLY A 289 -13.07 3.31 11.52
CA GLY A 289 -11.92 3.47 10.62
C GLY A 289 -11.46 2.17 9.94
N LEU A 290 -12.29 1.12 9.95
CA LEU A 290 -11.99 -0.17 9.33
C LEU A 290 -12.67 -0.37 7.97
N GLY A 291 -13.76 0.32 7.68
CA GLY A 291 -14.59 0.07 6.50
C GLY A 291 -13.84 0.14 5.18
N LEU A 292 -13.07 1.22 4.92
CA LEU A 292 -12.30 1.36 3.68
C LEU A 292 -11.08 0.41 3.62
N THR A 293 -10.46 0.12 4.76
CA THR A 293 -9.39 -0.90 4.85
C THR A 293 -9.91 -2.29 4.48
N ILE A 294 -11.10 -2.65 4.97
CA ILE A 294 -11.78 -3.91 4.63
C ILE A 294 -12.19 -3.91 3.15
N ALA A 295 -12.73 -2.81 2.63
CA ALA A 295 -13.09 -2.69 1.23
C ALA A 295 -11.87 -2.91 0.33
N LYS A 296 -10.77 -2.23 0.60
CA LYS A 296 -9.51 -2.38 -0.12
C LYS A 296 -9.04 -3.83 -0.14
N ARG A 297 -8.94 -4.46 1.04
CA ARG A 297 -8.53 -5.85 1.17
C ARG A 297 -9.42 -6.81 0.37
N ASN A 298 -10.74 -6.63 0.44
CA ASN A 298 -11.68 -7.49 -0.28
C ASN A 298 -11.58 -7.32 -1.80
N VAL A 299 -11.32 -6.12 -2.29
CA VAL A 299 -11.05 -5.86 -3.72
C VAL A 299 -9.74 -6.50 -4.16
N GLU A 300 -8.67 -6.35 -3.38
CA GLU A 300 -7.35 -6.96 -3.64
C GLU A 300 -7.40 -8.48 -3.61
N LEU A 301 -8.15 -9.10 -2.70
CA LEU A 301 -8.38 -10.56 -2.66
C LEU A 301 -9.11 -11.07 -3.92
N ASN A 302 -9.88 -10.22 -4.58
CA ASN A 302 -10.53 -10.51 -5.87
C ASN A 302 -9.65 -10.14 -7.08
N GLY A 303 -8.36 -9.85 -6.86
CA GLY A 303 -7.41 -9.48 -7.94
C GLY A 303 -7.65 -8.09 -8.52
N GLY A 304 -8.47 -7.26 -7.87
CA GLY A 304 -8.78 -5.90 -8.28
C GLY A 304 -7.91 -4.84 -7.58
N THR A 305 -8.13 -3.59 -7.95
CA THR A 305 -7.53 -2.41 -7.30
C THR A 305 -8.60 -1.40 -6.92
N ILE A 306 -8.31 -0.57 -5.93
CA ILE A 306 -9.18 0.51 -5.46
C ILE A 306 -8.40 1.83 -5.45
N ASP A 307 -9.00 2.86 -6.02
CA ASP A 307 -8.51 4.25 -5.98
C ASP A 307 -9.57 5.19 -5.43
N VAL A 308 -9.16 6.31 -4.84
CA VAL A 308 -10.08 7.29 -4.25
C VAL A 308 -9.63 8.70 -4.63
N ARG A 309 -10.59 9.47 -5.14
CA ARG A 309 -10.44 10.91 -5.38
C ARG A 309 -11.47 11.65 -4.55
N SER A 310 -11.07 12.68 -3.87
CA SER A 310 -11.98 13.47 -3.02
C SER A 310 -11.56 14.92 -2.98
N GLU A 311 -12.54 15.78 -2.89
CA GLU A 311 -12.36 17.22 -2.70
C GLU A 311 -13.33 17.71 -1.63
N ARG A 312 -12.81 18.44 -0.65
CA ARG A 312 -13.59 18.93 0.49
C ARG A 312 -14.72 19.86 0.03
N GLY A 313 -15.95 19.55 0.44
CA GLY A 313 -17.16 20.28 0.07
C GLY A 313 -17.75 19.93 -1.30
N VAL A 314 -17.11 19.09 -2.09
CA VAL A 314 -17.57 18.62 -3.41
C VAL A 314 -18.09 17.19 -3.35
N GLY A 315 -17.32 16.27 -2.72
CA GLY A 315 -17.68 14.87 -2.58
C GLY A 315 -16.50 13.93 -2.76
N THR A 316 -16.81 12.64 -2.89
CA THR A 316 -15.80 11.57 -3.06
C THR A 316 -16.17 10.65 -4.22
N THR A 317 -15.19 10.23 -4.98
CA THR A 317 -15.30 9.17 -5.99
C THR A 317 -14.36 8.03 -5.63
N VAL A 318 -14.93 6.85 -5.44
CA VAL A 318 -14.19 5.59 -5.24
C VAL A 318 -14.26 4.78 -6.52
N THR A 319 -13.11 4.41 -7.06
CA THR A 319 -12.96 3.63 -8.29
C THR A 319 -12.46 2.23 -7.95
N LEU A 320 -13.22 1.21 -8.32
CA LEU A 320 -12.87 -0.21 -8.18
C LEU A 320 -12.60 -0.77 -9.57
N ILE A 321 -11.44 -1.40 -9.76
CA ILE A 321 -11.04 -1.99 -11.04
C ILE A 321 -10.94 -3.49 -10.85
N LEU A 322 -11.68 -4.26 -11.65
CA LEU A 322 -11.78 -5.72 -11.55
C LEU A 322 -11.32 -6.37 -12.86
N PRO A 323 -10.47 -7.41 -12.83
CA PRO A 323 -10.07 -8.13 -14.01
C PRO A 323 -11.22 -8.98 -14.55
N VAL A 324 -11.44 -8.95 -15.88
CA VAL A 324 -12.42 -9.82 -16.57
C VAL A 324 -11.95 -11.28 -16.54
N ALA A 325 -12.90 -12.21 -16.45
CA ALA A 325 -12.65 -13.64 -16.45
C ALA A 325 -11.89 -14.10 -17.70
N GLY A 326 -10.72 -14.72 -17.52
CA GLY A 326 -9.99 -15.39 -18.61
C GLY A 326 -8.50 -15.05 -18.76
N GLN A 327 -7.92 -14.12 -17.98
CA GLN A 327 -6.48 -13.86 -18.05
C GLN A 327 -5.88 -13.65 -16.64
N THR A 328 -4.91 -14.50 -16.32
CA THR A 328 -4.07 -14.36 -15.13
C THR A 328 -3.26 -13.06 -15.24
N THR A 329 -3.44 -12.17 -14.28
CA THR A 329 -2.84 -10.83 -14.23
C THR A 329 -1.32 -10.92 -14.09
N ASN A 330 -0.59 -10.85 -15.21
CA ASN A 330 0.87 -10.63 -15.24
C ASN A 330 1.23 -9.20 -15.71
N ALA A 331 0.27 -8.26 -15.77
CA ALA A 331 0.45 -6.97 -16.46
C ALA A 331 0.32 -5.71 -15.60
N LEU A 332 0.12 -5.79 -14.29
CA LEU A 332 -0.08 -4.57 -13.47
C LEU A 332 1.13 -4.16 -12.61
N SER A 333 2.33 -4.74 -12.83
CA SER A 333 3.55 -4.35 -12.10
C SER A 333 4.50 -3.43 -12.87
N THR A 334 4.09 -2.89 -14.01
CA THR A 334 4.98 -2.02 -14.82
C THR A 334 4.25 -0.75 -15.25
N THR A 335 4.01 0.17 -14.34
CA THR A 335 3.97 1.62 -14.65
C THR A 335 3.95 2.40 -13.33
N THR A 336 5.10 2.78 -12.84
CA THR A 336 5.49 4.10 -12.32
C THR A 336 6.95 4.05 -11.90
#